data_941b7c2917ad18f9563b806cee2177c8
#
_entry.id   941b7c2917ad18f9563b806cee2177c8
#
_cell.length_a   1.000
_cell.length_b   1.000
_cell.length_c   1.000
_cell.angle_alpha   90.00
_cell.angle_beta   90.00
_cell.angle_gamma   90.00
#
_symmetry.space_group_name_H-M   'P 1'
#
loop_
_entity.id
_entity.type
_entity.pdbx_description
1 polymer ?
#
loop_
_entity_poly.entity_id
_entity_poly.type
_entity_poly.pdbx_seq_one_letter_code
_entity_poly.pdbx_strand_id
1 'polypeptide(L)'
;KIAPHRHNNFLIFRGVFWHTIQKLSLYDFYPTEYNDHNHYGPIFSLVIAPFAVVPDAIGLLLWLVVLALGMYYAVRRLPLEEGRQIFLYWFCAHELLTALQMQQFNIAIAAIIIGSFAAIEKGREVTAAFLIVLGTFVKLYGVVGLAFFFFVKRKPRFILALIGWSVVCFVAPMLISSPEYVIGQYVEWYERLAAKNGENTFSLMQNISLLGMIRKISGSASYSDLLVILPGLALFGLPYLRFGQYRHLAFRYAILSSVLLFVVLFSTGSESSTYIIPFAGIALWYTTSPWKRSGWDVALLVFAFVLSS
;
A
#
# COMPACT_ATOMS: atom_id res chain seq x y z
N LYS A 1 20.60 -24.65 13.68
CA LYS A 1 19.33 -24.42 12.92
C LYS A 1 18.53 -23.41 13.72
N ILE A 2 18.49 -22.17 13.25
CA ILE A 2 17.63 -21.13 13.81
C ILE A 2 16.20 -21.56 13.49
N ALA A 3 15.35 -21.67 14.52
CA ALA A 3 13.93 -21.97 14.31
C ALA A 3 13.34 -20.85 13.42
N PRO A 4 12.46 -21.16 12.46
CA PRO A 4 11.84 -20.14 11.65
C PRO A 4 11.12 -19.16 12.58
N HIS A 5 11.53 -17.90 12.57
CA HIS A 5 10.93 -16.86 13.42
C HIS A 5 9.48 -16.67 12.99
N ARG A 6 8.53 -17.00 13.86
CA ARG A 6 7.09 -16.88 13.60
C ARG A 6 6.63 -15.46 13.27
N HIS A 7 7.50 -14.45 13.45
CA HIS A 7 7.24 -13.02 13.21
C HIS A 7 8.37 -12.35 12.41
N ASN A 8 8.86 -13.07 11.40
CA ASN A 8 10.01 -12.66 10.58
C ASN A 8 9.89 -11.24 10.01
N ASN A 9 8.72 -10.86 9.47
CA ASN A 9 8.52 -9.53 8.90
C ASN A 9 8.66 -8.42 9.96
N PHE A 10 8.17 -8.65 11.18
CA PHE A 10 8.35 -7.69 12.25
C PHE A 10 9.82 -7.55 12.67
N LEU A 11 10.59 -8.63 12.65
CA LEU A 11 12.05 -8.58 12.93
C LEU A 11 12.79 -7.80 11.84
N ILE A 12 12.47 -8.00 10.55
CA ILE A 12 12.98 -7.17 9.46
C ILE A 12 12.69 -5.69 9.73
N PHE A 13 11.46 -5.37 10.12
CA PHE A 13 11.06 -4.00 10.38
C PHE A 13 11.82 -3.37 11.54
N ARG A 14 11.99 -4.10 12.64
CA ARG A 14 12.84 -3.67 13.76
C ARG A 14 14.30 -3.44 13.32
N GLY A 15 14.82 -4.35 12.49
CA GLY A 15 16.14 -4.23 11.90
C GLY A 15 16.32 -2.90 11.18
N VAL A 16 15.33 -2.43 10.42
CA VAL A 16 15.41 -1.14 9.73
C VAL A 16 15.74 0.03 10.69
N PHE A 17 15.13 0.06 11.88
CA PHE A 17 15.45 1.10 12.87
C PHE A 17 16.86 0.95 13.43
N TRP A 18 17.25 -0.24 13.90
CA TRP A 18 18.53 -0.46 14.54
C TRP A 18 19.69 -0.32 13.55
N HIS A 19 19.55 -0.85 12.33
CA HIS A 19 20.57 -0.69 11.28
C HIS A 19 20.72 0.77 10.86
N THR A 20 19.65 1.57 10.83
CA THR A 20 19.76 3.02 10.60
C THR A 20 20.63 3.71 11.64
N ILE A 21 20.46 3.40 12.94
CA ILE A 21 21.26 3.95 14.04
C ILE A 21 22.72 3.49 13.93
N GLN A 22 22.93 2.21 13.61
CA GLN A 22 24.26 1.60 13.50
C GLN A 22 24.96 1.89 12.17
N LYS A 23 24.26 2.55 11.22
CA LYS A 23 24.74 2.83 9.86
C LYS A 23 25.13 1.58 9.06
N LEU A 24 24.40 0.49 9.30
CA LEU A 24 24.49 -0.74 8.51
C LEU A 24 23.56 -0.65 7.30
N SER A 25 23.84 -1.40 6.21
CA SER A 25 22.94 -1.45 5.05
C SER A 25 21.54 -1.89 5.48
N LEU A 26 20.50 -1.19 5.00
CA LEU A 26 19.10 -1.60 5.26
C LEU A 26 18.67 -2.77 4.39
N TYR A 27 19.42 -3.10 3.35
CA TYR A 27 19.00 -4.01 2.28
C TYR A 27 19.87 -5.26 2.17
N ASP A 28 20.93 -5.37 2.97
CA ASP A 28 21.71 -6.59 3.10
C ASP A 28 20.90 -7.71 3.75
N PHE A 29 21.36 -8.94 3.57
CA PHE A 29 20.79 -10.12 4.18
C PHE A 29 21.43 -10.38 5.56
N TYR A 30 20.60 -10.45 6.61
CA TYR A 30 21.03 -10.66 8.00
C TYR A 30 20.48 -11.97 8.56
N PRO A 31 21.02 -13.15 8.15
CA PRO A 31 20.44 -14.46 8.48
C PRO A 31 20.46 -14.81 9.97
N THR A 32 21.26 -14.10 10.78
CA THR A 32 21.29 -14.23 12.23
C THR A 32 20.14 -13.50 12.92
N GLU A 33 19.48 -12.57 12.24
CA GLU A 33 18.41 -11.73 12.77
C GLU A 33 17.05 -12.11 12.17
N TYR A 34 17.00 -12.30 10.84
CA TYR A 34 15.77 -12.61 10.09
C TYR A 34 16.07 -13.26 8.72
N ASN A 35 15.05 -13.81 8.06
CA ASN A 35 15.19 -14.66 6.87
C ASN A 35 14.64 -14.03 5.58
N ASP A 36 14.78 -12.75 5.34
CA ASP A 36 14.47 -12.07 4.07
C ASP A 36 15.15 -10.72 4.05
N HIS A 37 14.99 -9.96 2.97
CA HIS A 37 15.51 -8.62 2.83
C HIS A 37 14.44 -7.57 3.18
N ASN A 38 14.88 -6.40 3.64
CA ASN A 38 14.00 -5.23 3.71
C ASN A 38 13.70 -4.70 2.30
N HIS A 39 12.47 -4.25 2.07
CA HIS A 39 12.00 -3.64 0.83
C HIS A 39 11.37 -2.25 1.04
N TYR A 40 11.42 -1.73 2.25
CA TYR A 40 10.83 -0.46 2.64
C TYR A 40 11.87 0.66 2.58
N GLY A 41 11.44 1.87 2.22
CA GLY A 41 12.34 3.02 2.12
C GLY A 41 12.87 3.50 3.47
N PRO A 42 13.96 4.30 3.48
CA PRO A 42 14.66 4.71 4.69
C PRO A 42 13.80 5.39 5.74
N ILE A 43 12.74 6.12 5.36
CA ILE A 43 11.79 6.76 6.28
C ILE A 43 11.07 5.74 7.18
N PHE A 44 11.01 4.47 6.78
CA PHE A 44 10.38 3.42 7.57
C PHE A 44 11.08 3.21 8.91
N SER A 45 12.37 3.54 9.02
CA SER A 45 13.10 3.54 10.29
C SER A 45 12.41 4.37 11.38
N LEU A 46 11.87 5.54 11.03
CA LEU A 46 11.13 6.39 11.95
C LEU A 46 9.70 5.89 12.23
N VAL A 47 9.07 5.28 11.21
CA VAL A 47 7.72 4.71 11.36
C VAL A 47 7.72 3.54 12.34
N ILE A 48 8.72 2.68 12.27
CA ILE A 48 8.83 1.49 13.13
C ILE A 48 9.47 1.79 14.49
N ALA A 49 10.15 2.93 14.65
CA ALA A 49 10.90 3.27 15.86
C ALA A 49 10.13 3.04 17.18
N PRO A 50 8.86 3.50 17.36
CA PRO A 50 8.12 3.30 18.60
C PRO A 50 7.93 1.83 18.98
N PHE A 51 7.92 0.95 17.98
CA PHE A 51 7.72 -0.50 18.14
C PHE A 51 9.06 -1.25 18.25
N ALA A 52 10.12 -0.67 17.73
CA ALA A 52 11.46 -1.28 17.72
C ALA A 52 12.20 -1.11 19.06
N VAL A 53 11.91 -0.05 19.83
CA VAL A 53 12.60 0.27 21.10
C VAL A 53 12.04 -0.46 22.32
N VAL A 54 10.92 -1.15 22.18
CA VAL A 54 10.29 -1.95 23.24
C VAL A 54 10.57 -3.45 23.02
N PRO A 55 10.37 -4.33 24.04
CA PRO A 55 10.51 -5.78 23.87
C PRO A 55 9.68 -6.31 22.70
N ASP A 56 10.18 -7.31 21.98
CA ASP A 56 9.62 -7.84 20.71
C ASP A 56 8.13 -8.16 20.78
N ALA A 57 7.70 -8.85 21.84
CA ALA A 57 6.28 -9.22 22.00
C ALA A 57 5.37 -8.01 22.14
N ILE A 58 5.82 -6.97 22.87
CA ILE A 58 5.08 -5.73 23.06
C ILE A 58 5.07 -4.92 21.78
N GLY A 59 6.23 -4.77 21.12
CA GLY A 59 6.35 -4.06 19.86
C GLY A 59 5.49 -4.68 18.76
N LEU A 60 5.51 -6.01 18.64
CA LEU A 60 4.66 -6.74 17.70
C LEU A 60 3.17 -6.52 17.98
N LEU A 61 2.74 -6.66 19.25
CA LEU A 61 1.36 -6.43 19.62
C LEU A 61 0.91 -5.00 19.27
N LEU A 62 1.69 -4.01 19.65
CA LEU A 62 1.38 -2.60 19.37
C LEU A 62 1.35 -2.34 17.86
N TRP A 63 2.29 -2.93 17.10
CA TRP A 63 2.31 -2.84 15.64
C TRP A 63 1.01 -3.35 15.02
N LEU A 64 0.59 -4.56 15.38
CA LEU A 64 -0.64 -5.15 14.85
C LEU A 64 -1.88 -4.34 15.23
N VAL A 65 -1.95 -3.84 16.48
CA VAL A 65 -3.05 -2.99 16.93
C VAL A 65 -3.09 -1.68 16.14
N VAL A 66 -1.95 -1.03 15.92
CA VAL A 66 -1.89 0.23 15.16
C VAL A 66 -2.29 0.03 13.70
N LEU A 67 -1.87 -1.08 13.08
CA LEU A 67 -2.30 -1.42 11.72
C LEU A 67 -3.82 -1.61 11.63
N ALA A 68 -4.40 -2.40 12.55
CA ALA A 68 -5.84 -2.64 12.57
C ALA A 68 -6.64 -1.35 12.84
N LEU A 69 -6.22 -0.55 13.82
CA LEU A 69 -6.84 0.74 14.13
C LEU A 69 -6.67 1.74 12.97
N GLY A 70 -5.52 1.74 12.29
CA GLY A 70 -5.28 2.57 11.12
C GLY A 70 -6.31 2.31 10.01
N MET A 71 -6.56 1.04 9.70
CA MET A 71 -7.59 0.65 8.73
C MET A 71 -8.99 1.04 9.22
N TYR A 72 -9.31 0.75 10.49
CA TYR A 72 -10.59 1.13 11.10
C TYR A 72 -10.85 2.63 10.96
N TYR A 73 -9.91 3.48 11.39
CA TYR A 73 -10.09 4.94 11.33
C TYR A 73 -10.10 5.49 9.91
N ALA A 74 -9.38 4.88 8.97
CA ALA A 74 -9.43 5.29 7.57
C ALA A 74 -10.83 5.09 6.98
N VAL A 75 -11.44 3.94 7.23
CA VAL A 75 -12.81 3.64 6.78
C VAL A 75 -13.84 4.53 7.49
N ARG A 76 -13.71 4.74 8.81
CA ARG A 76 -14.60 5.62 9.59
C ARG A 76 -14.56 7.09 9.12
N ARG A 77 -13.51 7.52 8.45
CA ARG A 77 -13.39 8.88 7.92
C ARG A 77 -14.03 9.07 6.55
N LEU A 78 -14.38 7.99 5.87
CA LEU A 78 -15.13 8.07 4.63
C LEU A 78 -16.55 8.60 4.90
N PRO A 79 -17.10 9.47 4.03
CA PRO A 79 -18.50 9.90 4.13
C PRO A 79 -19.46 8.80 3.66
N LEU A 80 -19.46 7.68 4.38
CA LEU A 80 -20.31 6.50 4.15
C LEU A 80 -21.26 6.29 5.32
N GLU A 81 -22.46 5.80 5.00
CA GLU A 81 -23.41 5.31 5.98
C GLU A 81 -22.80 4.16 6.81
N GLU A 82 -23.18 4.05 8.08
CA GLU A 82 -22.62 3.08 9.01
C GLU A 82 -22.76 1.63 8.54
N GLY A 83 -23.93 1.26 7.98
CA GLY A 83 -24.14 -0.09 7.42
C GLY A 83 -23.14 -0.44 6.30
N ARG A 84 -22.78 0.53 5.45
CA ARG A 84 -21.77 0.34 4.39
C ARG A 84 -20.37 0.21 4.97
N GLN A 85 -20.04 0.95 6.03
CA GLN A 85 -18.77 0.80 6.75
C GLN A 85 -18.65 -0.57 7.42
N ILE A 86 -19.73 -1.04 8.07
CA ILE A 86 -19.80 -2.38 8.68
C ILE A 86 -19.60 -3.47 7.62
N PHE A 87 -20.28 -3.37 6.47
CA PHE A 87 -20.07 -4.30 5.36
C PHE A 87 -18.62 -4.34 4.92
N LEU A 88 -17.97 -3.18 4.80
CA LEU A 88 -16.58 -3.06 4.38
C LEU A 88 -15.64 -3.78 5.35
N TYR A 89 -15.84 -3.62 6.66
CA TYR A 89 -15.06 -4.32 7.68
C TYR A 89 -15.24 -5.84 7.59
N TRP A 90 -16.49 -6.31 7.50
CA TRP A 90 -16.76 -7.74 7.42
C TRP A 90 -16.24 -8.38 6.14
N PHE A 91 -16.44 -7.72 5.01
CA PHE A 91 -15.92 -8.22 3.73
C PHE A 91 -14.40 -8.29 3.70
N CYS A 92 -13.73 -7.32 4.29
CA CYS A 92 -12.27 -7.26 4.35
C CYS A 92 -11.66 -8.07 5.52
N ALA A 93 -12.46 -8.64 6.43
CA ALA A 93 -11.95 -9.21 7.67
C ALA A 93 -10.95 -10.35 7.45
N HIS A 94 -11.20 -11.22 6.47
CA HIS A 94 -10.31 -12.32 6.14
C HIS A 94 -8.94 -11.83 5.64
N GLU A 95 -8.95 -10.93 4.67
CA GLU A 95 -7.71 -10.37 4.10
C GLU A 95 -6.94 -9.50 5.12
N LEU A 96 -7.70 -8.80 6.00
CA LEU A 96 -7.10 -8.09 7.12
C LEU A 96 -6.38 -9.06 8.06
N LEU A 97 -7.03 -10.18 8.40
CA LEU A 97 -6.44 -11.21 9.26
C LEU A 97 -5.17 -11.81 8.62
N THR A 98 -5.21 -12.16 7.33
CA THR A 98 -4.06 -12.66 6.57
C THR A 98 -2.90 -11.67 6.62
N ALA A 99 -3.16 -10.39 6.35
CA ALA A 99 -2.13 -9.35 6.38
C ALA A 99 -1.58 -9.09 7.80
N LEU A 100 -2.42 -9.20 8.85
CA LEU A 100 -1.99 -9.11 10.25
C LEU A 100 -1.12 -10.30 10.65
N GLN A 101 -1.51 -11.54 10.29
CA GLN A 101 -0.71 -12.74 10.54
C GLN A 101 0.68 -12.66 9.90
N MET A 102 0.77 -12.04 8.73
CA MET A 102 2.03 -11.78 8.05
C MET A 102 2.72 -10.48 8.51
N GLN A 103 2.18 -9.75 9.49
CA GLN A 103 2.67 -8.47 10.06
C GLN A 103 2.93 -7.37 9.02
N GLN A 104 2.33 -7.47 7.84
CA GLN A 104 2.64 -6.67 6.66
C GLN A 104 2.11 -5.22 6.73
N PHE A 105 2.90 -4.30 6.20
CA PHE A 105 2.53 -2.88 6.08
C PHE A 105 1.41 -2.63 5.05
N ASN A 106 0.95 -3.63 4.32
CA ASN A 106 -0.09 -3.50 3.29
C ASN A 106 -1.41 -2.96 3.86
N ILE A 107 -1.72 -3.26 5.13
CA ILE A 107 -2.87 -2.71 5.84
C ILE A 107 -2.75 -1.18 5.96
N ALA A 108 -1.57 -0.70 6.33
CA ALA A 108 -1.30 0.73 6.43
C ALA A 108 -1.36 1.40 5.04
N ILE A 109 -0.93 0.73 3.97
CA ILE A 109 -1.06 1.24 2.59
C ILE A 109 -2.53 1.38 2.21
N ALA A 110 -3.37 0.39 2.48
CA ALA A 110 -4.82 0.50 2.26
C ALA A 110 -5.41 1.68 3.04
N ALA A 111 -5.06 1.80 4.33
CA ALA A 111 -5.49 2.90 5.19
C ALA A 111 -5.00 4.27 4.70
N ILE A 112 -3.77 4.37 4.20
CA ILE A 112 -3.17 5.58 3.63
C ILE A 112 -3.91 6.02 2.36
N ILE A 113 -4.18 5.10 1.43
CA ILE A 113 -4.90 5.41 0.18
C ILE A 113 -6.33 5.87 0.52
N ILE A 114 -7.06 5.13 1.34
CA ILE A 114 -8.42 5.48 1.77
C ILE A 114 -8.41 6.80 2.57
N GLY A 115 -7.45 6.96 3.48
CA GLY A 115 -7.31 8.14 4.31
C GLY A 115 -6.97 9.41 3.51
N SER A 116 -6.12 9.28 2.48
CA SER A 116 -5.79 10.39 1.59
C SER A 116 -7.01 10.86 0.79
N PHE A 117 -7.80 9.92 0.25
CA PHE A 117 -9.08 10.22 -0.39
C PHE A 117 -10.04 10.92 0.58
N ALA A 118 -10.25 10.36 1.79
CA ALA A 118 -11.11 10.95 2.80
C ALA A 118 -10.66 12.37 3.24
N ALA A 119 -9.35 12.61 3.27
CA ALA A 119 -8.78 13.92 3.57
C ALA A 119 -9.07 14.93 2.44
N ILE A 120 -8.96 14.52 1.18
CA ILE A 120 -9.30 15.34 0.00
C ILE A 120 -10.79 15.71 0.02
N GLU A 121 -11.67 14.73 0.28
CA GLU A 121 -13.12 14.99 0.38
C GLU A 121 -13.47 16.06 1.45
N LYS A 122 -12.70 16.08 2.54
CA LYS A 122 -12.84 17.04 3.65
C LYS A 122 -12.07 18.36 3.44
N GLY A 123 -11.42 18.54 2.28
CA GLY A 123 -10.60 19.73 1.98
C GLY A 123 -9.37 19.87 2.89
N ARG A 124 -8.80 18.73 3.33
CA ARG A 124 -7.58 18.67 4.16
C ARG A 124 -6.37 18.32 3.29
N GLU A 125 -6.02 19.20 2.37
CA GLU A 125 -5.02 18.98 1.32
C GLU A 125 -3.64 18.63 1.90
N VAL A 126 -3.22 19.28 2.99
CA VAL A 126 -1.92 19.04 3.63
C VAL A 126 -1.85 17.65 4.24
N THR A 127 -2.93 17.18 4.89
CA THR A 127 -3.01 15.83 5.44
C THR A 127 -3.02 14.78 4.33
N ALA A 128 -3.75 15.02 3.23
CA ALA A 128 -3.77 14.13 2.09
C ALA A 128 -2.37 14.00 1.46
N ALA A 129 -1.69 15.12 1.25
CA ALA A 129 -0.31 15.15 0.74
C ALA A 129 0.65 14.39 1.66
N PHE A 130 0.57 14.58 2.98
CA PHE A 130 1.36 13.83 3.96
C PHE A 130 1.17 12.32 3.80
N LEU A 131 -0.08 11.85 3.78
CA LEU A 131 -0.37 10.42 3.67
C LEU A 131 0.18 9.83 2.36
N ILE A 132 -0.01 10.51 1.24
CA ILE A 132 0.49 10.07 -0.07
C ILE A 132 2.02 9.99 -0.06
N VAL A 133 2.69 11.03 0.40
CA VAL A 133 4.15 11.08 0.45
C VAL A 133 4.70 10.03 1.40
N LEU A 134 4.17 9.94 2.63
CA LEU A 134 4.61 8.93 3.58
C LEU A 134 4.44 7.52 3.00
N GLY A 135 3.28 7.22 2.44
CA GLY A 135 3.03 5.93 1.80
C GLY A 135 4.00 5.63 0.66
N THR A 136 4.35 6.66 -0.15
CA THR A 136 5.30 6.53 -1.27
C THR A 136 6.73 6.29 -0.79
N PHE A 137 7.17 7.02 0.23
CA PHE A 137 8.53 6.91 0.78
C PHE A 137 8.72 5.65 1.62
N VAL A 138 7.66 5.08 2.19
CA VAL A 138 7.72 3.78 2.87
C VAL A 138 7.62 2.63 1.87
N LYS A 139 6.62 2.67 1.00
CA LYS A 139 6.36 1.65 -0.02
C LYS A 139 5.73 2.34 -1.23
N LEU A 140 6.34 2.26 -2.40
CA LEU A 140 5.96 3.03 -3.60
C LEU A 140 4.45 3.03 -3.92
N TYR A 141 3.69 2.09 -3.37
CA TYR A 141 2.24 2.00 -3.55
C TYR A 141 1.48 3.27 -3.13
N GLY A 142 2.02 4.06 -2.21
CA GLY A 142 1.40 5.33 -1.79
C GLY A 142 1.22 6.34 -2.91
N VAL A 143 2.07 6.30 -3.94
CA VAL A 143 2.03 7.23 -5.08
C VAL A 143 0.69 7.24 -5.82
N VAL A 144 -0.05 6.11 -5.80
CA VAL A 144 -1.35 6.02 -6.47
C VAL A 144 -2.39 6.99 -5.91
N GLY A 145 -2.20 7.50 -4.70
CA GLY A 145 -3.03 8.56 -4.12
C GLY A 145 -3.01 9.87 -4.93
N LEU A 146 -2.00 10.09 -5.78
CA LEU A 146 -1.97 11.20 -6.73
C LEU A 146 -3.10 11.14 -7.77
N ALA A 147 -3.69 9.96 -7.99
CA ALA A 147 -4.87 9.78 -8.83
C ALA A 147 -6.08 10.63 -8.36
N PHE A 148 -6.11 11.03 -7.10
CA PHE A 148 -7.16 11.89 -6.55
C PHE A 148 -6.90 13.39 -6.75
N PHE A 149 -5.81 13.78 -7.41
CA PHE A 149 -5.43 15.17 -7.66
C PHE A 149 -6.57 16.01 -8.28
N PHE A 150 -7.32 15.40 -9.20
CA PHE A 150 -8.42 16.08 -9.88
C PHE A 150 -9.56 16.51 -8.96
N PHE A 151 -9.72 15.85 -7.81
CA PHE A 151 -10.74 16.14 -6.80
C PHE A 151 -10.29 17.16 -5.75
N VAL A 152 -9.00 17.52 -5.76
CA VAL A 152 -8.42 18.50 -4.83
C VAL A 152 -8.97 19.89 -5.13
N LYS A 153 -9.50 20.56 -4.10
CA LYS A 153 -10.07 21.93 -4.23
C LYS A 153 -8.98 22.98 -4.37
N ARG A 154 -7.96 22.94 -3.51
CA ARG A 154 -6.86 23.92 -3.46
C ARG A 154 -5.57 23.31 -3.99
N LYS A 155 -5.50 23.11 -5.31
CA LYS A 155 -4.38 22.46 -5.98
C LYS A 155 -3.00 23.06 -5.65
N PRO A 156 -2.78 24.38 -5.63
CA PRO A 156 -1.47 24.93 -5.27
C PRO A 156 -1.04 24.55 -3.85
N ARG A 157 -1.97 24.61 -2.87
CA ARG A 157 -1.69 24.20 -1.49
C ARG A 157 -1.32 22.72 -1.40
N PHE A 158 -2.02 21.88 -2.15
CA PHE A 158 -1.73 20.45 -2.19
C PHE A 158 -0.35 20.18 -2.80
N ILE A 159 0.01 20.82 -3.92
CA ILE A 159 1.31 20.67 -4.57
C ILE A 159 2.45 21.14 -3.64
N LEU A 160 2.30 22.32 -3.02
CA LEU A 160 3.29 22.80 -2.05
C LEU A 160 3.44 21.85 -0.86
N ALA A 161 2.32 21.28 -0.38
CA ALA A 161 2.36 20.28 0.68
C ALA A 161 3.03 18.97 0.25
N LEU A 162 2.81 18.51 -0.99
CA LEU A 162 3.53 17.34 -1.54
C LEU A 162 5.04 17.59 -1.55
N ILE A 163 5.47 18.74 -2.07
CA ILE A 163 6.90 19.10 -2.11
C ILE A 163 7.46 19.18 -0.69
N GLY A 164 6.80 19.92 0.21
CA GLY A 164 7.27 20.07 1.59
C GLY A 164 7.37 18.74 2.33
N TRP A 165 6.37 17.88 2.23
CA TRP A 165 6.40 16.57 2.87
C TRP A 165 7.42 15.63 2.21
N SER A 166 7.68 15.74 0.91
CA SER A 166 8.73 14.97 0.24
C SER A 166 10.12 15.34 0.80
N VAL A 167 10.38 16.62 1.00
CA VAL A 167 11.63 17.08 1.64
C VAL A 167 11.71 16.55 3.07
N VAL A 168 10.64 16.69 3.85
CA VAL A 168 10.60 16.22 5.25
C VAL A 168 10.83 14.71 5.32
N CYS A 169 10.12 13.89 4.54
CA CYS A 169 10.27 12.44 4.56
C CYS A 169 11.63 11.97 4.07
N PHE A 170 12.24 12.70 3.14
CA PHE A 170 13.59 12.42 2.66
C PHE A 170 14.66 12.70 3.72
N VAL A 171 14.54 13.85 4.42
CA VAL A 171 15.55 14.32 5.37
C VAL A 171 15.38 13.70 6.77
N ALA A 172 14.13 13.39 7.19
CA ALA A 172 13.85 12.98 8.56
C ALA A 172 14.70 11.80 9.07
N PRO A 173 15.01 10.74 8.29
CA PRO A 173 15.89 9.66 8.78
C PRO A 173 17.32 10.14 9.11
N MET A 174 17.76 11.27 8.54
CA MET A 174 19.09 11.85 8.85
C MET A 174 19.18 12.36 10.28
N LEU A 175 18.04 12.55 10.98
CA LEU A 175 18.01 12.95 12.39
C LEU A 175 18.50 11.85 13.33
N ILE A 176 18.41 10.59 12.93
CA ILE A 176 18.85 9.42 13.71
C ILE A 176 20.06 8.73 13.12
N SER A 177 20.64 9.28 12.03
CA SER A 177 21.80 8.76 11.35
C SER A 177 22.63 9.90 10.73
N SER A 178 23.24 9.71 9.54
CA SER A 178 23.94 10.80 8.84
C SER A 178 23.40 11.02 7.43
N PRO A 179 23.55 12.22 6.85
CA PRO A 179 23.09 12.51 5.50
C PRO A 179 23.69 11.56 4.45
N GLU A 180 24.99 11.30 4.50
CA GLU A 180 25.69 10.44 3.55
C GLU A 180 25.14 9.01 3.57
N TYR A 181 24.92 8.47 4.78
CA TYR A 181 24.34 7.15 4.95
C TYR A 181 22.93 7.10 4.37
N VAL A 182 22.05 8.03 4.73
CA VAL A 182 20.64 8.01 4.29
C VAL A 182 20.54 8.17 2.77
N ILE A 183 21.35 9.03 2.16
CA ILE A 183 21.38 9.17 0.70
C ILE A 183 21.84 7.86 0.04
N GLY A 184 22.86 7.20 0.56
CA GLY A 184 23.30 5.87 0.11
C GLY A 184 22.18 4.84 0.21
N GLN A 185 21.41 4.85 1.32
CA GLN A 185 20.30 3.91 1.51
C GLN A 185 19.14 4.13 0.53
N TYR A 186 18.92 5.34 0.00
CA TYR A 186 17.95 5.54 -1.09
C TYR A 186 18.41 4.93 -2.41
N VAL A 187 19.73 4.94 -2.70
CA VAL A 187 20.29 4.26 -3.88
C VAL A 187 20.16 2.75 -3.73
N GLU A 188 20.58 2.19 -2.59
CA GLU A 188 20.42 0.76 -2.29
C GLU A 188 18.96 0.31 -2.31
N TRP A 189 18.01 1.17 -1.87
CA TRP A 189 16.58 0.87 -1.97
C TRP A 189 16.13 0.68 -3.41
N TYR A 190 16.55 1.57 -4.29
CA TYR A 190 16.23 1.44 -5.73
C TYR A 190 16.80 0.14 -6.30
N GLU A 191 18.06 -0.18 -6.01
CA GLU A 191 18.72 -1.41 -6.47
C GLU A 191 18.01 -2.66 -5.92
N ARG A 192 17.63 -2.65 -4.64
CA ARG A 192 16.90 -3.76 -4.01
C ARG A 192 15.53 -3.97 -4.64
N LEU A 193 14.79 -2.90 -4.93
CA LEU A 193 13.49 -3.00 -5.61
C LEU A 193 13.62 -3.53 -7.03
N ALA A 194 14.66 -3.12 -7.76
CA ALA A 194 14.95 -3.63 -9.09
C ALA A 194 15.29 -5.14 -9.06
N ALA A 195 16.15 -5.56 -8.13
CA ALA A 195 16.47 -6.98 -7.92
C ALA A 195 15.23 -7.81 -7.56
N LYS A 196 14.40 -7.30 -6.62
CA LYS A 196 13.15 -7.97 -6.21
C LYS A 196 12.17 -8.14 -7.37
N ASN A 197 12.09 -7.19 -8.26
CA ASN A 197 11.27 -7.30 -9.47
C ASN A 197 11.69 -8.50 -10.34
N GLY A 198 12.99 -8.72 -10.49
CA GLY A 198 13.54 -9.89 -11.19
C GLY A 198 13.22 -11.21 -10.49
N GLU A 199 13.44 -11.27 -9.16
CA GLU A 199 13.13 -12.45 -8.33
C GLU A 199 11.66 -12.86 -8.42
N ASN A 200 10.75 -11.88 -8.51
CA ASN A 200 9.31 -12.12 -8.53
C ASN A 200 8.79 -12.60 -9.88
N THR A 201 9.58 -12.60 -10.95
CA THR A 201 9.13 -12.82 -12.34
C THR A 201 8.27 -14.08 -12.50
N PHE A 202 8.68 -15.22 -11.94
CA PHE A 202 7.95 -16.49 -11.99
C PHE A 202 7.64 -17.06 -10.60
N SER A 203 7.73 -16.25 -9.55
CA SER A 203 7.44 -16.69 -8.19
C SER A 203 5.99 -17.19 -8.09
N LEU A 204 5.80 -18.36 -7.43
CA LEU A 204 4.47 -18.92 -7.19
C LEU A 204 3.72 -18.17 -6.07
N MET A 205 4.46 -17.71 -5.06
CA MET A 205 3.91 -17.09 -3.85
C MET A 205 3.86 -15.55 -3.92
N GLN A 206 4.59 -14.98 -4.88
CA GLN A 206 4.64 -13.55 -5.14
C GLN A 206 4.25 -13.28 -6.59
N ASN A 207 4.06 -12.00 -6.96
CA ASN A 207 3.55 -11.63 -8.27
C ASN A 207 2.19 -12.30 -8.59
N ILE A 208 1.30 -12.30 -7.59
CA ILE A 208 -0.09 -12.73 -7.73
C ILE A 208 -0.90 -11.56 -8.27
N SER A 209 -0.60 -11.14 -9.49
CA SER A 209 -1.14 -9.96 -10.16
C SER A 209 -1.50 -10.30 -11.60
N LEU A 210 -2.09 -9.36 -12.33
CA LEU A 210 -2.31 -9.51 -13.77
C LEU A 210 -0.97 -9.70 -14.52
N LEU A 211 0.08 -8.97 -14.11
CA LEU A 211 1.42 -9.14 -14.68
C LEU A 211 1.94 -10.56 -14.49
N GLY A 212 1.85 -11.07 -13.25
CA GLY A 212 2.28 -12.43 -12.94
C GLY A 212 1.45 -13.50 -13.63
N MET A 213 0.14 -13.29 -13.74
CA MET A 213 -0.75 -14.21 -14.45
C MET A 213 -0.36 -14.32 -15.92
N ILE A 214 -0.17 -13.19 -16.62
CA ILE A 214 0.22 -13.19 -18.04
C ILE A 214 1.58 -13.87 -18.23
N ARG A 215 2.57 -13.59 -17.36
CA ARG A 215 3.89 -14.24 -17.41
C ARG A 215 3.82 -15.75 -17.20
N LYS A 216 3.06 -16.20 -16.23
CA LYS A 216 2.90 -17.64 -15.94
C LYS A 216 2.17 -18.36 -17.06
N ILE A 217 1.16 -17.75 -17.69
CA ILE A 217 0.42 -18.34 -18.82
C ILE A 217 1.27 -18.34 -20.09
N SER A 218 1.98 -17.24 -20.39
CA SER A 218 2.81 -17.13 -21.59
C SER A 218 4.13 -17.90 -21.51
N GLY A 219 4.59 -18.24 -20.28
CA GLY A 219 5.91 -18.86 -20.05
C GLY A 219 7.08 -17.94 -20.40
N SER A 220 6.86 -16.64 -20.61
CA SER A 220 7.87 -15.69 -21.09
C SER A 220 8.12 -14.56 -20.11
N ALA A 221 9.39 -14.21 -19.91
CA ALA A 221 9.84 -13.03 -19.18
C ALA A 221 10.50 -11.97 -20.10
N SER A 222 10.56 -12.23 -21.41
CA SER A 222 11.33 -11.41 -22.35
C SER A 222 10.65 -10.09 -22.72
N TYR A 223 9.37 -9.90 -22.37
CA TYR A 223 8.64 -8.65 -22.65
C TYR A 223 8.69 -7.68 -21.47
N SER A 224 8.56 -6.39 -21.76
CA SER A 224 8.46 -5.35 -20.74
C SER A 224 7.08 -5.36 -20.08
N ASP A 225 7.01 -5.22 -18.77
CA ASP A 225 5.76 -5.01 -18.02
C ASP A 225 4.95 -3.82 -18.54
N LEU A 226 5.60 -2.84 -19.16
CA LEU A 226 4.93 -1.68 -19.76
C LEU A 226 3.91 -2.07 -20.83
N LEU A 227 4.10 -3.21 -21.52
CA LEU A 227 3.12 -3.71 -22.49
C LEU A 227 1.77 -4.06 -21.86
N VAL A 228 1.74 -4.37 -20.58
CA VAL A 228 0.52 -4.66 -19.81
C VAL A 228 0.09 -3.43 -18.99
N ILE A 229 1.04 -2.71 -18.42
CA ILE A 229 0.76 -1.54 -17.57
C ILE A 229 0.16 -0.40 -18.39
N LEU A 230 0.66 -0.10 -19.58
CA LEU A 230 0.16 1.02 -20.40
C LEU A 230 -1.30 0.85 -20.84
N PRO A 231 -1.75 -0.30 -21.38
CA PRO A 231 -3.17 -0.55 -21.60
C PRO A 231 -4.00 -0.48 -20.33
N GLY A 232 -3.46 -0.98 -19.20
CA GLY A 232 -4.08 -0.86 -17.87
C GLY A 232 -4.26 0.60 -17.47
N LEU A 233 -3.22 1.43 -17.57
CA LEU A 233 -3.29 2.86 -17.30
C LEU A 233 -4.31 3.57 -18.19
N ALA A 234 -4.37 3.21 -19.48
CA ALA A 234 -5.36 3.75 -20.39
C ALA A 234 -6.79 3.37 -19.94
N LEU A 235 -7.04 2.08 -19.66
CA LEU A 235 -8.34 1.60 -19.21
C LEU A 235 -8.81 2.26 -17.91
N PHE A 236 -7.95 2.30 -16.90
CA PHE A 236 -8.25 2.90 -15.59
C PHE A 236 -8.21 4.44 -15.63
N GLY A 237 -7.57 5.03 -16.64
CA GLY A 237 -7.54 6.47 -16.90
C GLY A 237 -8.76 7.00 -17.65
N LEU A 238 -9.42 6.18 -18.50
CA LEU A 238 -10.60 6.59 -19.27
C LEU A 238 -11.71 7.25 -18.45
N PRO A 239 -12.07 6.78 -17.23
CA PRO A 239 -13.07 7.43 -16.39
C PRO A 239 -12.78 8.90 -16.10
N TYR A 240 -11.51 9.33 -16.05
CA TYR A 240 -11.14 10.72 -15.78
C TYR A 240 -11.55 11.68 -16.90
N LEU A 241 -11.90 11.20 -18.10
CA LEU A 241 -12.46 12.01 -19.17
C LEU A 241 -13.90 12.46 -18.88
N ARG A 242 -14.55 11.86 -17.87
CA ARG A 242 -15.91 12.22 -17.46
C ARG A 242 -15.92 13.41 -16.50
N PHE A 243 -15.39 14.55 -16.90
CA PHE A 243 -15.24 15.77 -16.07
C PHE A 243 -16.55 16.18 -15.37
N GLY A 244 -17.69 16.05 -16.05
CA GLY A 244 -19.00 16.37 -15.47
C GLY A 244 -19.39 15.49 -14.26
N GLN A 245 -18.76 14.33 -14.09
CA GLN A 245 -19.02 13.41 -12.98
C GLN A 245 -18.20 13.73 -11.72
N TYR A 246 -17.18 14.57 -11.81
CA TYR A 246 -16.28 14.87 -10.67
C TYR A 246 -17.00 15.42 -9.44
N ARG A 247 -18.15 16.09 -9.61
CA ARG A 247 -19.00 16.59 -8.53
C ARG A 247 -19.75 15.47 -7.77
N HIS A 248 -19.93 14.29 -8.37
CA HIS A 248 -20.68 13.20 -7.78
C HIS A 248 -19.81 12.30 -6.91
N LEU A 249 -20.16 12.17 -5.63
CA LEU A 249 -19.40 11.37 -4.68
C LEU A 249 -19.32 9.88 -5.09
N ALA A 250 -20.39 9.33 -5.65
CA ALA A 250 -20.41 7.95 -6.14
C ALA A 250 -19.35 7.72 -7.25
N PHE A 251 -19.16 8.69 -8.15
CA PHE A 251 -18.10 8.63 -9.16
C PHE A 251 -16.70 8.65 -8.51
N ARG A 252 -16.49 9.52 -7.53
CA ARG A 252 -15.21 9.60 -6.82
C ARG A 252 -14.91 8.32 -6.03
N TYR A 253 -15.92 7.65 -5.46
CA TYR A 253 -15.77 6.31 -4.88
C TYR A 253 -15.41 5.25 -5.92
N ALA A 254 -15.99 5.30 -7.11
CA ALA A 254 -15.60 4.40 -8.19
C ALA A 254 -14.12 4.58 -8.58
N ILE A 255 -13.62 5.83 -8.59
CA ILE A 255 -12.19 6.10 -8.80
C ILE A 255 -11.35 5.57 -7.62
N LEU A 256 -11.77 5.75 -6.36
CA LEU A 256 -11.07 5.16 -5.22
C LEU A 256 -11.00 3.63 -5.33
N SER A 257 -12.11 2.97 -5.68
CA SER A 257 -12.14 1.52 -5.92
C SER A 257 -11.18 1.11 -7.02
N SER A 258 -11.18 1.83 -8.15
CA SER A 258 -10.28 1.59 -9.28
C SER A 258 -8.80 1.73 -8.87
N VAL A 259 -8.44 2.74 -8.10
CA VAL A 259 -7.07 2.97 -7.61
C VAL A 259 -6.60 1.83 -6.70
N LEU A 260 -7.48 1.38 -5.78
CA LEU A 260 -7.17 0.27 -4.88
C LEU A 260 -7.00 -1.07 -5.63
N LEU A 261 -7.73 -1.28 -6.71
CA LEU A 261 -7.56 -2.44 -7.59
C LEU A 261 -6.29 -2.32 -8.43
N PHE A 262 -6.08 -1.16 -9.05
CA PHE A 262 -4.98 -0.93 -9.97
C PHE A 262 -3.62 -1.20 -9.35
N VAL A 263 -3.37 -0.70 -8.13
CA VAL A 263 -2.07 -0.79 -7.46
C VAL A 263 -1.61 -2.24 -7.24
N VAL A 264 -2.54 -3.16 -7.08
CA VAL A 264 -2.22 -4.58 -6.86
C VAL A 264 -2.22 -5.36 -8.18
N LEU A 265 -3.18 -5.10 -9.07
CA LEU A 265 -3.25 -5.78 -10.37
C LEU A 265 -2.02 -5.52 -11.25
N PHE A 266 -1.41 -4.34 -11.15
CA PHE A 266 -0.26 -3.93 -11.95
C PHE A 266 1.03 -3.83 -11.13
N SER A 267 1.17 -4.66 -10.09
CA SER A 267 2.38 -4.76 -9.26
C SER A 267 2.97 -6.16 -9.32
N THR A 268 4.28 -6.25 -9.55
CA THR A 268 5.04 -7.50 -9.45
C THR A 268 5.30 -7.93 -8.00
N GLY A 269 5.10 -7.04 -7.03
CA GLY A 269 5.24 -7.31 -5.60
C GLY A 269 3.94 -7.73 -4.90
N SER A 270 2.93 -8.17 -5.65
CA SER A 270 1.66 -8.62 -5.07
C SER A 270 1.79 -10.02 -4.48
N GLU A 271 1.37 -10.18 -3.25
CA GLU A 271 1.31 -11.43 -2.49
C GLU A 271 -0.03 -11.51 -1.73
N SER A 272 -0.35 -12.63 -1.09
CA SER A 272 -1.64 -12.81 -0.40
C SER A 272 -1.94 -11.69 0.60
N SER A 273 -0.95 -11.25 1.39
CA SER A 273 -1.11 -10.14 2.34
C SER A 273 -1.39 -8.77 1.69
N THR A 274 -1.22 -8.65 0.37
CA THR A 274 -1.50 -7.40 -0.37
C THR A 274 -2.98 -7.25 -0.69
N TYR A 275 -3.73 -8.35 -0.67
CA TYR A 275 -5.12 -8.39 -1.14
C TYR A 275 -6.10 -7.60 -0.27
N ILE A 276 -5.73 -7.24 0.98
CA ILE A 276 -6.51 -6.28 1.78
C ILE A 276 -6.77 -4.95 1.03
N ILE A 277 -5.85 -4.55 0.13
CA ILE A 277 -5.98 -3.31 -0.65
C ILE A 277 -7.09 -3.43 -1.69
N PRO A 278 -7.07 -4.37 -2.66
CA PRO A 278 -8.13 -4.50 -3.65
C PRO A 278 -9.46 -4.95 -3.04
N PHE A 279 -9.47 -5.72 -1.94
CA PHE A 279 -10.70 -6.09 -1.24
C PHE A 279 -11.46 -4.87 -0.71
N ALA A 280 -10.76 -3.91 -0.13
CA ALA A 280 -11.36 -2.63 0.23
C ALA A 280 -11.95 -1.90 -1.00
N GLY A 281 -11.27 -1.99 -2.15
CA GLY A 281 -11.77 -1.47 -3.42
C GLY A 281 -13.04 -2.16 -3.89
N ILE A 282 -13.10 -3.49 -3.85
CA ILE A 282 -14.28 -4.29 -4.22
C ILE A 282 -15.47 -3.98 -3.30
N ALA A 283 -15.23 -3.94 -1.99
CA ALA A 283 -16.28 -3.61 -1.02
C ALA A 283 -16.84 -2.20 -1.24
N LEU A 284 -15.97 -1.22 -1.52
CA LEU A 284 -16.37 0.15 -1.88
C LEU A 284 -17.18 0.15 -3.18
N TRP A 285 -16.69 -0.48 -4.24
CA TRP A 285 -17.46 -0.60 -5.49
C TRP A 285 -18.84 -1.19 -5.24
N TYR A 286 -18.91 -2.29 -4.54
CA TYR A 286 -20.19 -2.96 -4.27
C TYR A 286 -21.15 -2.09 -3.47
N THR A 287 -20.70 -1.38 -2.45
CA THR A 287 -21.58 -0.61 -1.56
C THR A 287 -21.91 0.80 -2.06
N THR A 288 -21.06 1.40 -2.91
CA THR A 288 -21.21 2.82 -3.28
C THR A 288 -21.69 3.06 -4.71
N SER A 289 -21.73 2.04 -5.58
CA SER A 289 -22.23 2.20 -6.94
C SER A 289 -23.70 2.68 -6.95
N PRO A 290 -24.05 3.61 -7.83
CA PRO A 290 -25.35 4.26 -7.82
C PRO A 290 -26.49 3.42 -8.44
N TRP A 291 -26.15 2.31 -9.11
CA TRP A 291 -27.14 1.43 -9.74
C TRP A 291 -27.64 0.34 -8.81
N LYS A 292 -28.82 -0.22 -9.11
CA LYS A 292 -29.37 -1.39 -8.43
C LYS A 292 -28.49 -2.61 -8.70
N ARG A 293 -28.14 -3.37 -7.66
CA ARG A 293 -27.32 -4.58 -7.79
C ARG A 293 -28.01 -5.63 -8.64
N SER A 294 -27.29 -6.14 -9.61
CA SER A 294 -27.68 -7.28 -10.45
C SER A 294 -27.16 -8.59 -9.85
N GLY A 295 -27.65 -9.72 -10.35
CA GLY A 295 -27.08 -11.02 -10.03
C GLY A 295 -25.60 -11.14 -10.40
N TRP A 296 -25.15 -10.44 -11.44
CA TRP A 296 -23.74 -10.40 -11.84
C TRP A 296 -22.87 -9.64 -10.83
N ASP A 297 -23.35 -8.53 -10.26
CA ASP A 297 -22.61 -7.80 -9.21
C ASP A 297 -22.40 -8.69 -7.97
N VAL A 298 -23.41 -9.47 -7.60
CA VAL A 298 -23.33 -10.42 -6.49
C VAL A 298 -22.38 -11.57 -6.84
N ALA A 299 -22.49 -12.14 -8.05
CA ALA A 299 -21.62 -13.22 -8.49
C ALA A 299 -20.15 -12.79 -8.50
N LEU A 300 -19.81 -11.58 -8.99
CA LEU A 300 -18.46 -11.03 -8.96
C LEU A 300 -17.96 -10.81 -7.54
N LEU A 301 -18.82 -10.32 -6.62
CA LEU A 301 -18.45 -10.14 -5.22
C LEU A 301 -18.10 -11.48 -4.56
N VAL A 302 -18.96 -12.50 -4.75
CA VAL A 302 -18.75 -13.85 -4.21
C VAL A 302 -17.50 -14.49 -4.84
N PHE A 303 -17.33 -14.36 -6.14
CA PHE A 303 -16.16 -14.87 -6.87
C PHE A 303 -14.87 -14.27 -6.31
N ALA A 304 -14.82 -12.96 -6.13
CA ALA A 304 -13.66 -12.30 -5.54
C ALA A 304 -13.40 -12.81 -4.11
N PHE A 305 -14.44 -12.97 -3.29
CA PHE A 305 -14.32 -13.44 -1.92
C PHE A 305 -13.80 -14.88 -1.85
N VAL A 306 -14.33 -15.78 -2.68
CA VAL A 306 -13.98 -17.22 -2.64
C VAL A 306 -12.59 -17.51 -3.22
N LEU A 307 -12.16 -16.75 -4.24
CA LEU A 307 -10.88 -17.03 -4.92
C LEU A 307 -9.65 -16.46 -4.23
N SER A 308 -9.82 -15.53 -3.30
CA SER A 308 -8.69 -14.90 -2.62
C SER A 308 -8.56 -15.33 -1.17
N SER A 309 -9.55 -16.04 -0.65
CA SER A 309 -9.57 -16.58 0.73
C SER A 309 -8.87 -17.93 0.85
#